data_42b9bf1a74e92f1dac9d9b584102581c
#
_entry.id   42b9bf1a74e92f1dac9d9b584102581c
#
_cell.length_a   1.000
_cell.length_b   1.000
_cell.length_c   1.000
_cell.angle_alpha   90.00
_cell.angle_beta   90.00
_cell.angle_gamma   90.00
#
_symmetry.space_group_name_H-M   'P 1'
#
loop_
_entity.id
_entity.type
_entity.pdbx_description
1 polymer ?
#
loop_
_entity_poly.entity_id
_entity_poly.type
_entity_poly.pdbx_seq_one_letter_code
_entity_poly.pdbx_strand_id
1 'polypeptide(L)'
;NNDVGYGVYDLFDLGEFDQKGTVRTKYGFKDDYLQAIQALKDAGIQPTADVVLNHKAAADGLEEFEVVEVDPMDRNKVLTEPFTIQGWTKFTFDGRNGAYNDFHWHWYHFTGTDYDASRNKNGIYQIQGDNKGWAHGDLVDKENGNYDYLMYADIDFKHPEVVENLDQWAEWFIETTGVEGFRLDAVKHIDSFFMKNFIHNITKKYGEDFYVFGEFWNGDTETNDEYLESIDYLYDLIDVALHQNLFRASQEGENFDLRTIFDGT
;
A
#
# COMPACT_ATOMS: atom_id res chain seq x y z
N ASN A 1 18.37 7.91 7.50
CA ASN A 1 17.19 7.26 6.94
C ASN A 1 17.16 7.53 5.44
N ASN A 2 17.35 6.50 4.60
CA ASN A 2 17.40 6.60 3.13
C ASN A 2 16.05 6.30 2.48
N ASP A 3 15.03 5.98 3.27
CA ASP A 3 13.68 5.74 2.78
C ASP A 3 13.08 6.99 2.12
N VAL A 4 12.42 6.82 0.99
CA VAL A 4 11.83 7.93 0.23
C VAL A 4 10.43 8.33 0.69
N GLY A 5 9.89 7.65 1.71
CA GLY A 5 8.59 7.96 2.32
C GLY A 5 7.56 6.83 2.21
N TYR A 6 7.82 5.79 1.42
CA TYR A 6 6.91 4.67 1.21
C TYR A 6 7.11 3.51 2.19
N GLY A 7 8.13 3.52 3.04
CA GLY A 7 8.30 2.57 4.14
C GLY A 7 7.46 2.97 5.37
N VAL A 8 6.18 2.68 5.37
CA VAL A 8 5.24 3.12 6.41
C VAL A 8 5.43 2.35 7.70
N TYR A 9 5.65 3.08 8.80
CA TYR A 9 5.71 2.51 10.15
C TYR A 9 4.36 2.60 10.86
N ASP A 10 3.91 3.80 11.22
CA ASP A 10 2.66 4.05 11.93
C ASP A 10 1.73 4.95 11.12
N LEU A 11 0.58 4.43 10.71
CA LEU A 11 -0.42 5.17 9.95
C LEU A 11 -1.10 6.28 10.78
N PHE A 12 -1.12 6.14 12.12
CA PHE A 12 -1.72 7.11 13.04
C PHE A 12 -0.73 8.17 13.57
N ASP A 13 0.46 8.30 12.97
CA ASP A 13 1.45 9.31 13.33
C ASP A 13 1.75 10.25 12.15
N LEU A 14 1.32 11.50 12.28
CA LEU A 14 1.56 12.57 11.32
C LEU A 14 2.80 13.42 11.66
N GLY A 15 3.66 12.96 12.58
CA GLY A 15 4.83 13.71 13.06
C GLY A 15 4.54 14.48 14.34
N GLU A 16 3.93 13.83 15.32
CA GLU A 16 3.60 14.36 16.64
C GLU A 16 4.10 13.49 17.81
N PHE A 17 4.52 12.25 17.54
CA PHE A 17 5.01 11.32 18.55
C PHE A 17 6.50 11.03 18.39
N ASP A 18 7.25 10.92 19.50
CA ASP A 18 8.66 10.52 19.46
C ASP A 18 8.73 9.00 19.16
N GLN A 19 8.85 8.68 17.89
CA GLN A 19 8.94 7.31 17.37
C GLN A 19 10.19 7.16 16.51
N LYS A 20 10.87 6.04 16.63
CA LYS A 20 12.13 5.75 15.89
C LYS A 20 13.21 6.84 16.06
N GLY A 21 13.21 7.54 17.22
CA GLY A 21 14.20 8.57 17.57
C GLY A 21 13.95 9.94 16.96
N THR A 22 12.74 10.21 16.51
CA THR A 22 12.32 11.53 15.99
C THR A 22 10.83 11.75 16.17
N VAL A 23 10.44 12.99 16.41
CA VAL A 23 9.02 13.39 16.41
C VAL A 23 8.55 13.69 14.98
N ARG A 24 9.38 14.39 14.18
CA ARG A 24 8.99 14.72 12.82
C ARG A 24 9.05 13.51 11.88
N THR A 25 8.09 13.44 10.95
CA THR A 25 8.18 12.53 9.80
C THR A 25 9.30 12.98 8.84
N LYS A 26 9.56 12.21 7.81
CA LYS A 26 10.50 12.62 6.74
C LYS A 26 10.16 14.01 6.17
N TYR A 27 8.90 14.33 6.04
CA TYR A 27 8.42 15.55 5.36
C TYR A 27 8.01 16.69 6.29
N GLY A 28 7.90 16.49 7.59
CA GLY A 28 7.60 17.56 8.53
C GLY A 28 6.91 17.08 9.80
N PHE A 29 6.40 18.06 10.54
CA PHE A 29 5.56 17.85 11.70
C PHE A 29 4.08 17.85 11.29
N LYS A 30 3.21 17.32 12.14
CA LYS A 30 1.75 17.33 11.95
C LYS A 30 1.21 18.73 11.66
N ASP A 31 1.65 19.73 12.42
CA ASP A 31 1.19 21.10 12.25
C ASP A 31 1.56 21.68 10.88
N ASP A 32 2.77 21.37 10.36
CA ASP A 32 3.20 21.79 9.03
C ASP A 32 2.30 21.15 7.95
N TYR A 33 1.96 19.87 8.12
CA TYR A 33 1.11 19.12 7.21
C TYR A 33 -0.32 19.71 7.18
N LEU A 34 -0.92 19.95 8.35
CA LEU A 34 -2.25 20.54 8.44
C LEU A 34 -2.30 21.96 7.85
N GLN A 35 -1.26 22.79 8.10
CA GLN A 35 -1.14 24.12 7.50
C GLN A 35 -1.01 24.05 5.97
N ALA A 36 -0.28 23.07 5.44
CA ALA A 36 -0.16 22.89 3.99
C ALA A 36 -1.50 22.52 3.35
N ILE A 37 -2.27 21.61 3.96
CA ILE A 37 -3.62 21.25 3.50
C ILE A 37 -4.54 22.48 3.51
N GLN A 38 -4.53 23.28 4.60
CA GLN A 38 -5.36 24.47 4.67
C GLN A 38 -4.97 25.50 3.60
N ALA A 39 -3.67 25.70 3.36
CA ALA A 39 -3.19 26.61 2.33
C ALA A 39 -3.60 26.19 0.92
N LEU A 40 -3.62 24.90 0.62
CA LEU A 40 -4.13 24.36 -0.64
C LEU A 40 -5.63 24.67 -0.79
N LYS A 41 -6.44 24.43 0.22
CA LYS A 41 -7.88 24.74 0.24
C LYS A 41 -8.16 26.23 0.04
N ASP A 42 -7.42 27.08 0.75
CA ASP A 42 -7.54 28.53 0.62
C ASP A 42 -7.21 29.03 -0.79
N ALA A 43 -6.34 28.29 -1.50
CA ALA A 43 -6.02 28.54 -2.91
C ALA A 43 -7.00 27.91 -3.91
N GLY A 44 -8.05 27.21 -3.44
CA GLY A 44 -9.01 26.50 -4.28
C GLY A 44 -8.46 25.21 -4.91
N ILE A 45 -7.42 24.62 -4.28
CA ILE A 45 -6.81 23.36 -4.71
C ILE A 45 -7.30 22.25 -3.79
N GLN A 46 -7.83 21.19 -4.35
CA GLN A 46 -8.27 20.00 -3.62
C GLN A 46 -7.06 19.19 -3.12
N PRO A 47 -6.82 19.09 -1.81
CA PRO A 47 -5.70 18.32 -1.27
C PRO A 47 -5.99 16.82 -1.32
N THR A 48 -5.13 16.07 -1.98
CA THR A 48 -5.19 14.62 -2.08
C THR A 48 -3.98 14.00 -1.36
N ALA A 49 -4.23 13.03 -0.48
CA ALA A 49 -3.16 12.34 0.23
C ALA A 49 -2.66 11.12 -0.54
N ASP A 50 -1.35 10.91 -0.50
CA ASP A 50 -0.69 9.69 -1.00
C ASP A 50 -0.76 8.60 0.09
N VAL A 51 -1.44 7.49 -0.19
CA VAL A 51 -1.82 6.47 0.80
C VAL A 51 -1.16 5.15 0.47
N VAL A 52 -0.34 4.65 1.40
CA VAL A 52 0.39 3.38 1.29
C VAL A 52 -0.21 2.37 2.25
N LEU A 53 -0.98 1.41 1.74
CA LEU A 53 -1.64 0.37 2.54
C LEU A 53 -1.02 -1.01 2.36
N ASN A 54 -0.27 -1.25 1.29
CA ASN A 54 0.18 -2.59 0.92
C ASN A 54 1.06 -3.25 1.98
N HIS A 55 1.93 -2.50 2.65
CA HIS A 55 2.97 -3.05 3.53
C HIS A 55 3.32 -2.15 4.69
N LYS A 56 4.04 -2.71 5.67
CA LYS A 56 4.62 -1.98 6.80
C LYS A 56 6.12 -2.21 6.90
N ALA A 57 6.86 -1.15 7.23
CA ALA A 57 8.32 -1.17 7.39
C ALA A 57 8.75 -0.74 8.79
N ALA A 58 10.01 -1.00 9.14
CA ALA A 58 10.64 -0.56 10.39
C ALA A 58 9.96 -1.08 11.67
N ALA A 59 9.56 -2.36 11.70
CA ALA A 59 8.98 -3.00 12.87
C ALA A 59 9.80 -2.77 14.16
N ASP A 60 9.14 -2.85 15.32
CA ASP A 60 9.75 -2.67 16.65
C ASP A 60 10.50 -3.91 17.13
N GLY A 61 10.11 -5.08 16.64
CA GLY A 61 10.70 -6.33 17.07
C GLY A 61 10.56 -7.47 16.07
N LEU A 62 11.35 -8.50 16.34
CA LEU A 62 11.29 -9.78 15.65
C LEU A 62 10.23 -10.67 16.29
N GLU A 63 9.58 -11.47 15.45
CA GLU A 63 8.71 -12.57 15.86
C GLU A 63 9.11 -13.85 15.14
N GLU A 64 8.80 -14.98 15.77
CA GLU A 64 9.07 -16.31 15.24
C GLU A 64 7.78 -16.91 14.66
N PHE A 65 7.82 -17.33 13.39
CA PHE A 65 6.67 -17.92 12.70
C PHE A 65 7.13 -18.83 11.55
N GLU A 66 6.21 -19.68 11.09
CA GLU A 66 6.45 -20.62 10.01
C GLU A 66 6.20 -19.99 8.64
N VAL A 67 7.06 -20.29 7.67
CA VAL A 67 6.99 -19.81 6.29
C VAL A 67 7.35 -20.89 5.30
N VAL A 68 7.03 -20.67 4.02
CA VAL A 68 7.69 -21.27 2.87
C VAL A 68 8.41 -20.18 2.08
N GLU A 69 9.57 -20.49 1.49
CA GLU A 69 10.22 -19.62 0.50
C GLU A 69 9.58 -19.87 -0.87
N VAL A 70 9.24 -18.80 -1.60
CA VAL A 70 8.65 -18.89 -2.94
C VAL A 70 9.58 -18.32 -4.00
N ASP A 71 9.32 -18.70 -5.26
CA ASP A 71 10.09 -18.24 -6.41
C ASP A 71 9.79 -16.73 -6.67
N PRO A 72 10.83 -15.87 -6.80
CA PRO A 72 10.62 -14.45 -7.10
C PRO A 72 9.93 -14.16 -8.42
N MET A 73 9.97 -15.06 -9.39
CA MET A 73 9.34 -14.90 -10.70
C MET A 73 8.02 -15.68 -10.84
N ASP A 74 7.65 -16.48 -9.85
CA ASP A 74 6.38 -17.20 -9.78
C ASP A 74 6.02 -17.45 -8.32
N ARG A 75 5.26 -16.53 -7.71
CA ARG A 75 4.88 -16.56 -6.29
C ARG A 75 4.04 -17.78 -5.90
N ASN A 76 3.43 -18.47 -6.89
CA ASN A 76 2.71 -19.72 -6.67
C ASN A 76 3.65 -20.94 -6.55
N LYS A 77 4.93 -20.78 -6.93
CA LYS A 77 5.92 -21.86 -6.88
C LYS A 77 6.66 -21.85 -5.55
N VAL A 78 6.32 -22.79 -4.69
CA VAL A 78 6.99 -23.04 -3.41
C VAL A 78 8.35 -23.70 -3.65
N LEU A 79 9.40 -23.20 -3.01
CA LEU A 79 10.78 -23.68 -3.15
C LEU A 79 11.24 -24.55 -1.98
N THR A 80 10.57 -24.47 -0.82
CA THR A 80 10.99 -25.17 0.41
C THR A 80 9.81 -25.86 1.07
N GLU A 81 10.07 -26.88 1.88
CA GLU A 81 9.15 -27.32 2.92
C GLU A 81 8.98 -26.18 3.94
N PRO A 82 7.88 -26.15 4.72
CA PRO A 82 7.68 -25.18 5.79
C PRO A 82 8.83 -25.17 6.80
N PHE A 83 9.26 -24.00 7.21
CA PHE A 83 10.30 -23.82 8.22
C PHE A 83 10.12 -22.51 8.99
N THR A 84 10.68 -22.46 10.19
CA THR A 84 10.58 -21.29 11.07
C THR A 84 11.65 -20.24 10.72
N ILE A 85 11.23 -18.95 10.71
CA ILE A 85 12.11 -17.78 10.58
C ILE A 85 11.92 -16.83 11.75
N GLN A 86 12.80 -15.82 11.85
CA GLN A 86 12.56 -14.61 12.63
C GLN A 86 12.37 -13.43 11.68
N GLY A 87 11.14 -12.89 11.62
CA GLY A 87 10.78 -11.76 10.75
C GLY A 87 10.47 -10.49 11.54
N TRP A 88 10.69 -9.33 10.91
CA TRP A 88 10.37 -8.00 11.46
C TRP A 88 8.88 -7.69 11.26
N THR A 89 8.05 -8.17 12.18
CA THR A 89 6.57 -8.11 12.07
C THR A 89 5.87 -7.57 13.32
N LYS A 90 6.61 -7.29 14.39
CA LYS A 90 6.03 -6.75 15.62
C LYS A 90 6.05 -5.22 15.62
N PHE A 91 4.87 -4.59 15.66
CA PHE A 91 4.71 -3.13 15.73
C PHE A 91 3.90 -2.79 16.99
N THR A 92 4.49 -2.05 17.91
CA THR A 92 3.89 -1.69 19.22
C THR A 92 3.60 -0.21 19.37
N PHE A 93 4.23 0.65 18.53
CA PHE A 93 4.02 2.09 18.52
C PHE A 93 4.16 2.75 19.90
N ASP A 94 5.20 2.36 20.65
CA ASP A 94 5.39 2.76 22.05
C ASP A 94 5.40 4.28 22.24
N GLY A 95 5.94 5.04 21.28
CA GLY A 95 5.97 6.51 21.35
C GLY A 95 4.59 7.15 21.24
N ARG A 96 3.64 6.50 20.53
CA ARG A 96 2.24 6.94 20.45
C ARG A 96 1.43 6.53 21.69
N ASN A 97 1.82 5.46 22.36
CA ASN A 97 1.24 5.00 23.62
C ASN A 97 -0.30 4.91 23.60
N GLY A 98 -0.86 4.31 22.54
CA GLY A 98 -2.30 4.09 22.37
C GLY A 98 -3.12 5.34 21.98
N ALA A 99 -2.49 6.51 21.74
CA ALA A 99 -3.20 7.67 21.22
C ALA A 99 -3.84 7.34 19.86
N TYR A 100 -5.11 7.74 19.67
CA TYR A 100 -5.96 7.50 18.49
C TYR A 100 -6.37 6.05 18.27
N ASN A 101 -5.49 5.08 18.51
CA ASN A 101 -5.71 3.65 18.29
C ASN A 101 -4.68 2.84 19.08
N ASP A 102 -5.08 1.75 19.71
CA ASP A 102 -4.20 0.87 20.51
C ASP A 102 -3.89 -0.48 19.81
N PHE A 103 -4.21 -0.60 18.53
CA PHE A 103 -3.94 -1.79 17.74
C PHE A 103 -2.44 -2.00 17.54
N HIS A 104 -1.96 -3.21 17.86
CA HIS A 104 -0.59 -3.66 17.62
C HIS A 104 -0.57 -4.68 16.49
N TRP A 105 0.44 -4.59 15.64
CA TRP A 105 0.62 -5.55 14.57
C TRP A 105 1.55 -6.66 14.98
N HIS A 106 1.19 -7.88 14.55
CA HIS A 106 1.93 -9.10 14.76
C HIS A 106 2.03 -9.90 13.45
N TRP A 107 2.92 -10.89 13.43
CA TRP A 107 3.17 -11.72 12.24
C TRP A 107 1.88 -12.24 11.56
N TYR A 108 0.86 -12.56 12.35
CA TYR A 108 -0.41 -13.08 11.84
C TYR A 108 -1.31 -12.03 11.18
N HIS A 109 -0.91 -10.77 11.14
CA HIS A 109 -1.56 -9.71 10.37
C HIS A 109 -0.93 -9.51 8.98
N PHE A 110 0.05 -10.35 8.61
CA PHE A 110 0.77 -10.25 7.35
C PHE A 110 0.67 -11.55 6.54
N THR A 111 0.82 -11.44 5.20
CA THR A 111 0.86 -12.56 4.26
C THR A 111 2.29 -13.01 3.98
N GLY A 112 3.26 -12.07 4.05
CA GLY A 112 4.66 -12.35 3.73
C GLY A 112 5.66 -11.35 4.26
N THR A 113 6.94 -11.69 4.10
CA THR A 113 8.10 -10.84 4.43
C THR A 113 9.29 -11.17 3.53
N ASP A 114 10.27 -10.26 3.46
CA ASP A 114 11.44 -10.40 2.58
C ASP A 114 12.76 -10.76 3.28
N TYR A 115 12.73 -10.92 4.61
CA TYR A 115 13.95 -11.12 5.36
C TYR A 115 13.82 -12.10 6.54
N ASP A 116 14.69 -13.10 6.56
CA ASP A 116 14.90 -14.00 7.71
C ASP A 116 16.10 -13.50 8.54
N ALA A 117 15.82 -12.90 9.68
CA ALA A 117 16.84 -12.39 10.59
C ALA A 117 17.67 -13.51 11.25
N SER A 118 17.08 -14.72 11.43
CA SER A 118 17.78 -15.85 12.03
C SER A 118 18.91 -16.38 11.17
N ARG A 119 18.77 -16.28 9.83
CA ARG A 119 19.74 -16.73 8.83
C ARG A 119 20.45 -15.59 8.10
N ASN A 120 20.06 -14.32 8.39
CA ASN A 120 20.53 -13.13 7.67
C ASN A 120 20.38 -13.30 6.14
N LYS A 121 19.19 -13.71 5.72
CA LYS A 121 18.90 -14.07 4.33
C LYS A 121 17.70 -13.32 3.80
N ASN A 122 17.84 -12.64 2.65
CA ASN A 122 16.71 -12.13 1.86
C ASN A 122 16.08 -13.26 1.05
N GLY A 123 14.76 -13.18 0.88
CA GLY A 123 13.95 -14.10 0.09
C GLY A 123 12.52 -13.58 0.05
N ILE A 124 11.62 -14.28 -0.60
CA ILE A 124 10.19 -14.02 -0.47
C ILE A 124 9.60 -15.15 0.35
N TYR A 125 9.20 -14.83 1.57
CA TYR A 125 8.71 -15.76 2.55
C TYR A 125 7.22 -15.61 2.74
N GLN A 126 6.45 -16.58 2.26
CA GLN A 126 5.01 -16.63 2.50
C GLN A 126 4.74 -17.21 3.89
N ILE A 127 4.01 -16.47 4.71
CA ILE A 127 3.63 -16.86 6.07
C ILE A 127 2.62 -18.01 6.03
N GLN A 128 2.83 -19.01 6.88
CA GLN A 128 2.02 -20.19 6.98
C GLN A 128 1.13 -20.16 8.23
N GLY A 129 0.00 -20.85 8.18
CA GLY A 129 -0.95 -20.96 9.28
C GLY A 129 -2.39 -21.02 8.80
N ASP A 130 -3.34 -21.06 9.74
CA ASP A 130 -4.77 -21.11 9.42
C ASP A 130 -5.20 -19.80 8.71
N ASN A 131 -5.84 -19.95 7.56
CA ASN A 131 -6.27 -18.84 6.67
C ASN A 131 -5.13 -17.94 6.13
N LYS A 132 -3.88 -18.42 6.19
CA LYS A 132 -2.71 -17.74 5.63
C LYS A 132 -2.50 -18.05 4.14
N GLY A 133 -1.54 -17.41 3.54
CA GLY A 133 -1.21 -17.46 2.12
C GLY A 133 -1.53 -16.14 1.41
N TRP A 134 -1.13 -16.05 0.17
CA TRP A 134 -1.40 -14.88 -0.67
C TRP A 134 -2.90 -14.60 -0.83
N ALA A 135 -3.26 -13.39 -1.24
CA ALA A 135 -4.59 -13.10 -1.76
C ALA A 135 -4.92 -14.03 -2.94
N HIS A 136 -6.20 -14.30 -3.16
CA HIS A 136 -6.61 -15.14 -4.30
C HIS A 136 -6.17 -14.48 -5.62
N GLY A 137 -5.67 -15.28 -6.56
CA GLY A 137 -5.07 -14.78 -7.81
C GLY A 137 -6.01 -14.00 -8.74
N ASP A 138 -7.32 -13.99 -8.45
CA ASP A 138 -8.29 -13.14 -9.18
C ASP A 138 -8.47 -11.77 -8.51
N LEU A 139 -7.86 -11.55 -7.34
CA LEU A 139 -8.01 -10.33 -6.53
C LEU A 139 -6.77 -9.42 -6.58
N VAL A 140 -5.67 -9.89 -7.18
CA VAL A 140 -4.41 -9.17 -7.36
C VAL A 140 -3.88 -9.38 -8.78
N ASP A 141 -2.91 -8.56 -9.19
CA ASP A 141 -2.27 -8.72 -10.51
C ASP A 141 -1.62 -10.11 -10.65
N LYS A 142 -1.74 -10.68 -11.87
CA LYS A 142 -1.23 -12.03 -12.20
C LYS A 142 0.25 -12.04 -12.59
N GLU A 143 0.91 -10.89 -12.62
CA GLU A 143 2.36 -10.80 -12.84
C GLU A 143 3.09 -11.64 -11.79
N ASN A 144 4.15 -12.31 -12.18
CA ASN A 144 4.87 -13.28 -11.34
C ASN A 144 3.97 -14.39 -10.73
N GLY A 145 2.87 -14.76 -11.44
CA GLY A 145 1.93 -15.79 -11.02
C GLY A 145 0.88 -15.34 -10.01
N ASN A 146 1.26 -14.50 -9.08
CA ASN A 146 0.42 -13.81 -8.08
C ASN A 146 1.24 -12.68 -7.48
N TYR A 147 0.81 -11.44 -7.65
CA TYR A 147 1.61 -10.30 -7.22
C TYR A 147 1.07 -9.63 -5.94
N ASP A 148 0.54 -10.40 -5.00
CA ASP A 148 0.17 -9.95 -3.66
C ASP A 148 1.39 -9.33 -2.96
N TYR A 149 2.46 -10.10 -2.83
CA TYR A 149 3.70 -9.65 -2.18
C TYR A 149 4.47 -8.62 -3.01
N LEU A 150 4.68 -7.42 -2.48
CA LEU A 150 5.55 -6.39 -3.05
C LEU A 150 6.88 -6.27 -2.28
N MET A 151 6.83 -5.89 -0.99
CA MET A 151 8.00 -5.65 -0.15
C MET A 151 7.67 -5.61 1.34
N TYR A 152 8.68 -5.68 2.21
CA TYR A 152 8.60 -5.54 3.66
C TYR A 152 7.64 -6.55 4.32
N ALA A 153 6.88 -6.13 5.34
CA ALA A 153 5.81 -6.92 5.94
C ALA A 153 4.50 -6.63 5.19
N ASP A 154 4.09 -7.56 4.36
CA ASP A 154 2.95 -7.46 3.44
C ASP A 154 1.64 -7.69 4.19
N ILE A 155 0.68 -6.79 4.06
CA ILE A 155 -0.53 -6.76 4.91
C ILE A 155 -1.55 -7.82 4.45
N ASP A 156 -2.12 -8.57 5.42
CA ASP A 156 -3.17 -9.56 5.19
C ASP A 156 -4.56 -8.92 5.25
N PHE A 157 -5.09 -8.51 4.10
CA PHE A 157 -6.42 -7.90 3.98
C PHE A 157 -7.58 -8.87 4.22
N LYS A 158 -7.33 -10.17 4.42
CA LYS A 158 -8.33 -11.16 4.84
C LYS A 158 -8.53 -11.16 6.35
N HIS A 159 -7.59 -10.58 7.12
CA HIS A 159 -7.66 -10.56 8.57
C HIS A 159 -8.63 -9.48 9.06
N PRO A 160 -9.71 -9.84 9.80
CA PRO A 160 -10.77 -8.88 10.13
C PRO A 160 -10.29 -7.71 11.00
N GLU A 161 -9.36 -7.94 11.93
CA GLU A 161 -8.79 -6.87 12.76
C GLU A 161 -7.96 -5.87 11.94
N VAL A 162 -7.31 -6.34 10.88
CA VAL A 162 -6.58 -5.48 9.93
C VAL A 162 -7.56 -4.58 9.18
N VAL A 163 -8.62 -5.17 8.62
CA VAL A 163 -9.66 -4.41 7.88
C VAL A 163 -10.28 -3.36 8.78
N GLU A 164 -10.70 -3.73 9.99
CA GLU A 164 -11.26 -2.79 10.96
C GLU A 164 -10.28 -1.66 11.32
N ASN A 165 -9.00 -2.00 11.54
CA ASN A 165 -7.98 -1.00 11.85
C ASN A 165 -7.75 -0.01 10.70
N LEU A 166 -7.75 -0.47 9.45
CA LEU A 166 -7.59 0.39 8.28
C LEU A 166 -8.82 1.27 8.04
N ASP A 167 -10.02 0.76 8.24
CA ASP A 167 -11.25 1.57 8.18
C ASP A 167 -11.24 2.68 9.25
N GLN A 168 -10.87 2.36 10.51
CA GLN A 168 -10.72 3.34 11.58
C GLN A 168 -9.63 4.39 11.26
N TRP A 169 -8.52 3.94 10.66
CA TRP A 169 -7.48 4.86 10.22
C TRP A 169 -7.96 5.84 9.16
N ALA A 170 -8.68 5.37 8.14
CA ALA A 170 -9.17 6.23 7.07
C ALA A 170 -10.10 7.33 7.62
N GLU A 171 -11.02 6.96 8.50
CA GLU A 171 -11.90 7.92 9.16
C GLU A 171 -11.11 8.95 9.98
N TRP A 172 -10.23 8.48 10.86
CA TRP A 172 -9.38 9.37 11.68
C TRP A 172 -8.53 10.29 10.80
N PHE A 173 -7.93 9.75 9.74
CA PHE A 173 -7.03 10.51 8.87
C PHE A 173 -7.79 11.61 8.13
N ILE A 174 -8.92 11.30 7.51
CA ILE A 174 -9.75 12.28 6.79
C ILE A 174 -10.27 13.36 7.74
N GLU A 175 -10.79 12.98 8.91
CA GLU A 175 -11.34 13.92 9.90
C GLU A 175 -10.25 14.81 10.53
N THR A 176 -9.05 14.26 10.74
CA THR A 176 -7.92 15.01 11.33
C THR A 176 -7.28 15.96 10.33
N THR A 177 -7.12 15.55 9.08
CA THR A 177 -6.36 16.30 8.08
C THR A 177 -7.23 17.17 7.19
N GLY A 178 -8.48 16.75 6.97
CA GLY A 178 -9.37 17.39 6.05
C GLY A 178 -8.99 17.26 4.59
N VAL A 179 -8.22 16.23 4.19
CA VAL A 179 -7.98 15.91 2.77
C VAL A 179 -9.29 15.60 2.06
N GLU A 180 -9.33 15.84 0.78
CA GLU A 180 -10.52 15.71 -0.07
C GLU A 180 -10.38 14.60 -1.11
N GLY A 181 -9.33 13.79 -0.98
CA GLY A 181 -9.08 12.66 -1.86
C GLY A 181 -7.90 11.81 -1.45
N PHE A 182 -7.77 10.64 -2.10
CA PHE A 182 -6.66 9.71 -1.96
C PHE A 182 -6.02 9.37 -3.30
N ARG A 183 -4.69 9.37 -3.35
CA ARG A 183 -3.92 8.59 -4.31
C ARG A 183 -3.53 7.29 -3.61
N LEU A 184 -3.98 6.17 -4.13
CA LEU A 184 -3.73 4.85 -3.57
C LEU A 184 -2.48 4.24 -4.21
N ASP A 185 -1.45 4.02 -3.39
CA ASP A 185 -0.20 3.42 -3.83
C ASP A 185 -0.36 1.92 -4.11
N ALA A 186 0.28 1.45 -5.18
CA ALA A 186 0.52 0.03 -5.47
C ALA A 186 -0.73 -0.88 -5.43
N VAL A 187 -1.91 -0.40 -5.89
CA VAL A 187 -3.18 -1.12 -5.76
C VAL A 187 -3.22 -2.47 -6.48
N LYS A 188 -2.33 -2.72 -7.45
CA LYS A 188 -2.23 -4.02 -8.13
C LYS A 188 -1.77 -5.16 -7.23
N HIS A 189 -1.19 -4.84 -6.08
CA HIS A 189 -0.71 -5.78 -5.06
C HIS A 189 -1.70 -5.95 -3.91
N ILE A 190 -2.78 -5.17 -3.87
CA ILE A 190 -3.76 -5.17 -2.79
C ILE A 190 -5.01 -5.91 -3.25
N ASP A 191 -5.57 -6.74 -2.36
CA ASP A 191 -6.84 -7.45 -2.56
C ASP A 191 -7.93 -6.48 -3.07
N SER A 192 -8.41 -6.68 -4.30
CA SER A 192 -9.38 -5.78 -4.95
C SER A 192 -10.74 -5.80 -4.26
N PHE A 193 -11.13 -6.91 -3.61
CA PHE A 193 -12.36 -6.96 -2.82
C PHE A 193 -12.25 -6.09 -1.56
N PHE A 194 -11.08 -6.11 -0.88
CA PHE A 194 -10.81 -5.18 0.22
C PHE A 194 -10.89 -3.73 -0.29
N MET A 195 -10.17 -3.38 -1.37
CA MET A 195 -10.14 -2.02 -1.91
C MET A 195 -11.52 -1.50 -2.27
N LYS A 196 -12.33 -2.34 -2.92
CA LYS A 196 -13.73 -2.01 -3.25
C LYS A 196 -14.53 -1.64 -2.01
N ASN A 197 -14.49 -2.46 -0.95
CA ASN A 197 -15.24 -2.21 0.27
C ASN A 197 -14.71 -0.99 1.03
N PHE A 198 -13.40 -0.85 1.12
CA PHE A 198 -12.72 0.28 1.77
C PHE A 198 -13.12 1.62 1.15
N ILE A 199 -13.04 1.74 -0.17
CA ILE A 199 -13.42 2.98 -0.87
C ILE A 199 -14.94 3.20 -0.83
N HIS A 200 -15.75 2.12 -0.95
CA HIS A 200 -17.19 2.25 -0.79
C HIS A 200 -17.58 2.81 0.59
N ASN A 201 -16.93 2.38 1.67
CA ASN A 201 -17.17 2.90 3.02
C ASN A 201 -16.82 4.39 3.11
N ILE A 202 -15.71 4.81 2.51
CA ILE A 202 -15.26 6.21 2.47
C ILE A 202 -16.25 7.08 1.69
N THR A 203 -16.59 6.70 0.45
CA THR A 203 -17.49 7.50 -0.41
C THR A 203 -18.90 7.56 0.15
N LYS A 204 -19.38 6.50 0.78
CA LYS A 204 -20.67 6.48 1.49
C LYS A 204 -20.71 7.49 2.67
N LYS A 205 -19.59 7.66 3.38
CA LYS A 205 -19.51 8.55 4.55
C LYS A 205 -19.22 10.01 4.16
N TYR A 206 -18.30 10.23 3.21
CA TYR A 206 -17.79 11.57 2.89
C TYR A 206 -18.32 12.14 1.56
N GLY A 207 -19.05 11.34 0.78
CA GLY A 207 -19.67 11.75 -0.48
C GLY A 207 -18.85 11.32 -1.71
N GLU A 208 -19.52 11.35 -2.86
CA GLU A 208 -18.92 10.97 -4.17
C GLU A 208 -17.88 12.02 -4.66
N ASP A 209 -17.88 13.22 -4.09
CA ASP A 209 -16.88 14.25 -4.41
C ASP A 209 -15.51 13.97 -3.76
N PHE A 210 -15.40 12.98 -2.86
CA PHE A 210 -14.11 12.54 -2.32
C PHE A 210 -13.35 11.82 -3.43
N TYR A 211 -12.36 12.50 -4.03
CA TYR A 211 -11.67 12.03 -5.23
C TYR A 211 -10.65 10.93 -4.92
N VAL A 212 -10.74 9.81 -5.61
CA VAL A 212 -9.82 8.67 -5.44
C VAL A 212 -9.24 8.26 -6.78
N PHE A 213 -7.95 7.98 -6.81
CA PHE A 213 -7.28 7.33 -7.94
C PHE A 213 -6.18 6.39 -7.46
N GLY A 214 -5.96 5.30 -8.18
CA GLY A 214 -5.03 4.23 -7.83
C GLY A 214 -3.83 4.14 -8.77
N GLU A 215 -2.69 3.73 -8.22
CA GLU A 215 -1.54 3.32 -9.00
C GLU A 215 -1.60 1.81 -9.28
N PHE A 216 -2.18 1.44 -10.42
CA PHE A 216 -2.09 0.10 -10.98
C PHE A 216 -1.02 0.13 -12.08
N TRP A 217 0.22 -0.21 -11.72
CA TRP A 217 1.36 -0.05 -12.63
C TRP A 217 1.40 -1.17 -13.69
N ASN A 218 0.53 -1.07 -14.68
CA ASN A 218 0.48 -1.94 -15.85
C ASN A 218 0.09 -1.12 -17.09
N GLY A 219 0.83 -1.30 -18.19
CA GLY A 219 0.55 -0.60 -19.46
C GLY A 219 -0.45 -1.32 -20.37
N ASP A 220 -0.97 -2.47 -19.96
CA ASP A 220 -2.00 -3.22 -20.68
C ASP A 220 -3.39 -2.76 -20.26
N THR A 221 -4.13 -2.16 -21.19
CA THR A 221 -5.44 -1.59 -20.91
C THR A 221 -6.50 -2.67 -20.61
N GLU A 222 -6.38 -3.88 -21.17
CA GLU A 222 -7.31 -4.98 -20.86
C GLU A 222 -7.16 -5.41 -19.38
N THR A 223 -5.93 -5.53 -18.89
CA THR A 223 -5.65 -5.83 -17.47
C THR A 223 -6.15 -4.71 -16.54
N ASN A 224 -5.99 -3.45 -16.95
CA ASN A 224 -6.49 -2.30 -16.18
C ASN A 224 -8.04 -2.29 -16.13
N ASP A 225 -8.71 -2.61 -17.24
CA ASP A 225 -10.16 -2.72 -17.30
C ASP A 225 -10.68 -3.88 -16.43
N GLU A 226 -10.03 -5.06 -16.46
CA GLU A 226 -10.36 -6.18 -15.56
C GLU A 226 -10.28 -5.76 -14.08
N TYR A 227 -9.26 -4.99 -13.71
CA TYR A 227 -9.15 -4.47 -12.35
C TYR A 227 -10.25 -3.46 -12.03
N LEU A 228 -10.51 -2.48 -12.90
CA LEU A 228 -11.58 -1.48 -12.72
C LEU A 228 -12.96 -2.15 -12.58
N GLU A 229 -13.24 -3.19 -13.38
CA GLU A 229 -14.47 -3.98 -13.25
C GLU A 229 -14.54 -4.68 -11.87
N SER A 230 -13.43 -5.21 -11.36
CA SER A 230 -13.38 -5.90 -10.04
C SER A 230 -13.73 -4.98 -8.86
N ILE A 231 -13.47 -3.69 -8.99
CA ILE A 231 -13.80 -2.66 -8.00
C ILE A 231 -15.06 -1.86 -8.34
N ASP A 232 -15.89 -2.32 -9.29
CA ASP A 232 -17.10 -1.63 -9.77
C ASP A 232 -16.85 -0.19 -10.25
N TYR A 233 -15.66 0.11 -10.80
CA TYR A 233 -15.26 1.47 -11.26
C TYR A 233 -15.39 2.55 -10.18
N LEU A 234 -15.15 2.22 -8.90
CA LEU A 234 -15.30 3.16 -7.78
C LEU A 234 -14.24 4.26 -7.75
N TYR A 235 -13.13 4.09 -8.46
CA TYR A 235 -12.07 5.09 -8.59
C TYR A 235 -11.29 4.93 -9.88
N ASP A 236 -10.58 5.98 -10.27
CA ASP A 236 -9.77 6.03 -11.48
C ASP A 236 -8.40 5.38 -11.29
N LEU A 237 -7.72 5.05 -12.39
CA LEU A 237 -6.32 4.62 -12.38
C LEU A 237 -5.42 5.64 -13.05
N ILE A 238 -4.14 5.66 -12.66
CA ILE A 238 -3.11 6.37 -13.40
C ILE A 238 -2.94 5.70 -14.77
N ASP A 239 -3.01 6.49 -15.84
CA ASP A 239 -2.83 6.01 -17.22
C ASP A 239 -1.35 5.70 -17.49
N VAL A 240 -0.95 4.46 -17.21
CA VAL A 240 0.42 3.96 -17.41
C VAL A 240 0.75 3.82 -18.89
N ALA A 241 -0.21 3.49 -19.75
CA ALA A 241 0.01 3.39 -21.19
C ALA A 241 0.37 4.76 -21.78
N LEU A 242 -0.36 5.83 -21.40
CA LEU A 242 -0.01 7.20 -21.78
C LEU A 242 1.34 7.61 -21.23
N HIS A 243 1.66 7.28 -19.95
CA HIS A 243 2.98 7.53 -19.37
C HIS A 243 4.10 6.90 -20.23
N GLN A 244 3.94 5.63 -20.63
CA GLN A 244 4.91 4.93 -21.47
C GLN A 244 5.06 5.57 -22.85
N ASN A 245 3.96 6.01 -23.46
CA ASN A 245 3.96 6.71 -24.74
C ASN A 245 4.68 8.06 -24.64
N LEU A 246 4.40 8.84 -23.57
CA LEU A 246 5.10 10.10 -23.31
C LEU A 246 6.61 9.90 -23.05
N PHE A 247 6.97 8.85 -22.29
CA PHE A 247 8.37 8.50 -22.07
C PHE A 247 9.05 8.14 -23.40
N ARG A 248 8.42 7.27 -24.23
CA ARG A 248 8.94 6.91 -25.55
C ARG A 248 9.11 8.14 -26.45
N ALA A 249 8.12 9.04 -26.48
CA ALA A 249 8.20 10.29 -27.23
C ALA A 249 9.41 11.14 -26.77
N SER A 250 9.69 11.19 -25.47
CA SER A 250 10.86 11.91 -24.93
C SER A 250 12.20 11.30 -25.34
N GLN A 251 12.26 9.99 -25.57
CA GLN A 251 13.47 9.29 -26.00
C GLN A 251 13.70 9.39 -27.52
N GLU A 252 12.63 9.25 -28.31
CA GLU A 252 12.69 9.26 -29.78
C GLU A 252 12.77 10.70 -30.36
N GLY A 253 12.33 11.70 -29.59
CA GLY A 253 12.37 13.11 -29.96
C GLY A 253 11.67 13.40 -31.30
N GLU A 254 12.38 13.97 -32.27
CA GLU A 254 11.84 14.34 -33.60
C GLU A 254 11.40 13.12 -34.43
N ASN A 255 11.79 11.90 -34.06
CA ASN A 255 11.38 10.67 -34.77
C ASN A 255 10.07 10.09 -34.28
N PHE A 256 9.54 10.59 -33.14
CA PHE A 256 8.28 10.09 -32.58
C PHE A 256 7.08 10.66 -33.36
N ASP A 257 6.15 9.78 -33.74
CA ASP A 257 4.90 10.19 -34.36
C ASP A 257 3.86 10.59 -33.31
N LEU A 258 3.72 11.90 -33.05
CA LEU A 258 2.77 12.43 -32.06
C LEU A 258 1.31 11.99 -32.27
N ARG A 259 0.94 11.51 -33.47
CA ARG A 259 -0.42 10.99 -33.71
C ARG A 259 -0.70 9.70 -32.94
N THR A 260 0.35 9.00 -32.50
CA THR A 260 0.27 7.72 -31.76
C THR A 260 0.36 7.90 -30.27
N ILE A 261 0.37 9.14 -29.75
CA ILE A 261 0.58 9.40 -28.31
C ILE A 261 -0.51 8.80 -27.42
N PHE A 262 -1.72 8.66 -27.93
CA PHE A 262 -2.86 8.07 -27.23
C PHE A 262 -3.19 6.63 -27.69
N ASP A 263 -2.30 5.98 -28.45
CA ASP A 263 -2.55 4.60 -28.88
C ASP A 263 -2.44 3.65 -27.67
N GLY A 264 -3.50 2.90 -27.39
CA GLY A 264 -3.56 1.93 -26.30
C GLY A 264 -3.71 2.55 -24.89
N THR A 265 -4.19 3.80 -24.82
CA THR A 265 -4.48 4.47 -23.53
C THR A 265 -5.94 4.37 -23.17
#